data_2fba9342d9b369c7ba1c4c2cae4572eb
#
_entry.id   2fba9342d9b369c7ba1c4c2cae4572eb
#
_cell.length_a   1.000
_cell.length_b   1.000
_cell.length_c   1.000
_cell.angle_alpha   90.00
_cell.angle_beta   90.00
_cell.angle_gamma   90.00
#
_symmetry.space_group_name_H-M   'P 1'
#
loop_
_entity.id
_entity.type
_entity.pdbx_description
1 polymer ?
#
loop_
_entity_poly.entity_id
_entity_poly.type
_entity_poly.pdbx_seq_one_letter_code
_entity_poly.pdbx_strand_id
1 'polypeptide(L)'
;MRFIFDLDGTVIDSSHRQGDTLDDWRRMNTSDNIAKDSTLPLFDQMRDAINDGHDVIICTSRVMGADDFRWLTDHGIDPLRGIPVLCRDSSDHRHCGFFKLSMLHDYAKSLGMAWGRFTRNCIMFDDN
;
A
#
# COMPACT_ATOMS: atom_id res chain seq x y z
N MET A 1 -4.87 -17.91 1.59
CA MET A 1 -4.23 -17.08 0.55
C MET A 1 -4.20 -15.64 1.02
N ARG A 2 -3.05 -15.00 0.97
CA ARG A 2 -2.88 -13.57 1.24
C ARG A 2 -2.76 -12.82 -0.06
N PHE A 3 -3.45 -11.68 -0.13
CA PHE A 3 -3.33 -10.77 -1.26
C PHE A 3 -2.60 -9.52 -0.79
N ILE A 4 -1.51 -9.17 -1.47
CA ILE A 4 -0.69 -8.01 -1.15
C ILE A 4 -0.86 -7.01 -2.28
N PHE A 5 -1.33 -5.80 -1.96
CA PHE A 5 -1.57 -4.76 -2.94
C PHE A 5 -0.66 -3.57 -2.69
N ASP A 6 0.02 -3.13 -3.75
CA ASP A 6 0.59 -1.79 -3.83
C ASP A 6 -0.53 -0.77 -4.03
N LEU A 7 -0.28 0.50 -3.76
CA LEU A 7 -1.25 1.56 -3.99
C LEU A 7 -1.02 2.26 -5.33
N ASP A 8 0.04 3.04 -5.44
CA ASP A 8 0.29 3.91 -6.59
C ASP A 8 0.57 3.12 -7.87
N GLY A 9 -0.22 3.39 -8.91
CA GLY A 9 -0.11 2.71 -10.20
C GLY A 9 -0.73 1.32 -10.24
N THR A 10 -1.17 0.78 -9.10
CA THR A 10 -1.79 -0.55 -9.00
C THR A 10 -3.28 -0.44 -8.71
N VAL A 11 -3.65 0.20 -7.63
CA VAL A 11 -5.06 0.41 -7.25
C VAL A 11 -5.45 1.89 -7.22
N ILE A 12 -4.48 2.80 -7.16
CA ILE A 12 -4.69 4.24 -7.13
C ILE A 12 -3.97 4.91 -8.30
N ASP A 13 -4.68 5.75 -9.02
CA ASP A 13 -4.08 6.67 -9.98
C ASP A 13 -3.73 7.97 -9.26
N SER A 14 -2.45 8.16 -9.02
CA SER A 14 -1.85 9.36 -8.42
C SER A 14 -0.87 10.05 -9.38
N SER A 15 -0.98 9.77 -10.68
CA SER A 15 -0.06 10.27 -11.70
C SER A 15 0.05 11.79 -11.76
N HIS A 16 -1.01 12.50 -11.36
CA HIS A 16 -1.05 13.96 -11.35
C HIS A 16 -0.06 14.60 -10.35
N ARG A 17 0.48 13.82 -9.40
CA ARG A 17 1.33 14.34 -8.32
C ARG A 17 2.64 13.57 -8.12
N GLN A 18 2.98 12.69 -9.04
CA GLN A 18 4.24 11.95 -9.00
C GLN A 18 5.36 12.81 -9.60
N GLY A 19 6.49 12.83 -8.92
CA GLY A 19 7.71 13.49 -9.40
C GLY A 19 8.78 12.48 -9.80
N ASP A 20 9.91 13.00 -10.30
CA ASP A 20 11.04 12.17 -10.76
C ASP A 20 11.87 11.63 -9.60
N THR A 21 11.83 12.29 -8.44
CA THR A 21 12.57 11.92 -7.26
C THR A 21 11.63 11.67 -6.07
N LEU A 22 12.15 10.99 -5.05
CA LEU A 22 11.41 10.78 -3.81
C LEU A 22 11.07 12.12 -3.13
N ASP A 23 11.97 13.10 -3.20
CA ASP A 23 11.73 14.43 -2.63
C ASP A 23 10.61 15.16 -3.38
N ASP A 24 10.58 15.06 -4.72
CA ASP A 24 9.49 15.61 -5.54
C ASP A 24 8.16 14.99 -5.16
N TRP A 25 8.14 13.68 -5.05
CA TRP A 25 6.97 12.91 -4.63
C TRP A 25 6.46 13.38 -3.27
N ARG A 26 7.36 13.57 -2.31
CA ARG A 26 6.99 14.04 -0.96
C ARG A 26 6.45 15.45 -0.95
N ARG A 27 7.02 16.36 -1.77
CA ARG A 27 6.52 17.73 -1.89
C ARG A 27 5.11 17.81 -2.46
N MET A 28 4.76 16.86 -3.33
CA MET A 28 3.44 16.79 -3.95
C MET A 28 2.42 16.07 -3.06
N ASN A 29 2.82 15.55 -1.92
CA ASN A 29 1.96 14.81 -0.99
C ASN A 29 1.19 15.76 -0.08
N THR A 30 0.30 16.54 -0.67
CA THR A 30 -0.55 17.52 0.02
C THR A 30 -2.00 17.03 0.08
N SER A 31 -2.78 17.56 1.03
CA SER A 31 -4.20 17.24 1.16
C SER A 31 -4.97 17.42 -0.14
N ASP A 32 -4.73 18.53 -0.85
CA ASP A 32 -5.42 18.82 -2.10
C ASP A 32 -5.07 17.82 -3.20
N ASN A 33 -3.81 17.44 -3.28
CA ASN A 33 -3.36 16.46 -4.28
C ASN A 33 -3.85 15.06 -3.96
N ILE A 34 -3.84 14.65 -2.70
CA ILE A 34 -4.36 13.35 -2.27
C ILE A 34 -5.85 13.24 -2.57
N ALA A 35 -6.60 14.30 -2.35
CA ALA A 35 -8.04 14.32 -2.64
C ALA A 35 -8.35 14.10 -4.12
N LYS A 36 -7.41 14.38 -5.02
CA LYS A 36 -7.55 14.18 -6.47
C LYS A 36 -7.13 12.78 -6.94
N ASP A 37 -6.59 11.94 -6.05
CA ASP A 37 -6.30 10.55 -6.38
C ASP A 37 -7.59 9.85 -6.79
N SER A 38 -7.52 9.01 -7.81
CA SER A 38 -8.65 8.22 -8.28
C SER A 38 -8.36 6.73 -8.20
N THR A 39 -9.42 5.93 -8.25
CA THR A 39 -9.27 4.47 -8.20
C THR A 39 -8.92 3.93 -9.59
N LEU A 40 -8.08 2.89 -9.61
CA LEU A 40 -7.87 2.04 -10.78
C LEU A 40 -8.78 0.80 -10.67
N PRO A 41 -9.02 0.06 -11.77
CA PRO A 41 -9.95 -1.07 -11.75
C PRO A 41 -9.67 -2.11 -10.66
N LEU A 42 -8.42 -2.36 -10.35
CA LEU A 42 -8.04 -3.33 -9.33
C LEU A 42 -8.43 -2.90 -7.90
N PHE A 43 -8.73 -1.61 -7.69
CA PHE A 43 -9.16 -1.12 -6.38
C PHE A 43 -10.45 -1.81 -5.91
N ASP A 44 -11.42 -1.95 -6.80
CA ASP A 44 -12.68 -2.60 -6.46
C ASP A 44 -12.47 -4.07 -6.07
N GLN A 45 -11.55 -4.75 -6.75
CA GLN A 45 -11.20 -6.14 -6.42
C GLN A 45 -10.53 -6.24 -5.07
N MET A 46 -9.66 -5.30 -4.73
CA MET A 46 -9.05 -5.24 -3.39
C MET A 46 -10.11 -5.03 -2.31
N ARG A 47 -10.99 -4.08 -2.51
CA ARG A 47 -12.09 -3.80 -1.56
C ARG A 47 -13.00 -5.01 -1.40
N ASP A 48 -13.36 -5.67 -2.49
CA ASP A 48 -14.22 -6.85 -2.45
C ASP A 48 -13.53 -8.01 -1.71
N ALA A 49 -12.23 -8.22 -1.93
CA ALA A 49 -11.47 -9.22 -1.21
C ALA A 49 -11.47 -8.98 0.31
N ILE A 50 -11.33 -7.72 0.72
CA ILE A 50 -11.40 -7.33 2.13
C ILE A 50 -12.80 -7.63 2.70
N ASN A 51 -13.85 -7.23 1.99
CA ASN A 51 -15.22 -7.42 2.43
C ASN A 51 -15.62 -8.90 2.48
N ASP A 52 -15.04 -9.72 1.61
CA ASP A 52 -15.28 -11.17 1.59
C ASP A 52 -14.48 -11.93 2.67
N GLY A 53 -13.69 -11.23 3.46
CA GLY A 53 -12.94 -11.83 4.56
C GLY A 53 -11.61 -12.44 4.17
N HIS A 54 -11.10 -12.16 2.97
CA HIS A 54 -9.76 -12.59 2.57
C HIS A 54 -8.69 -11.83 3.34
N ASP A 55 -7.54 -12.44 3.46
CA ASP A 55 -6.37 -11.85 4.11
C ASP A 55 -5.70 -10.88 3.13
N VAL A 56 -5.85 -9.58 3.37
CA VAL A 56 -5.34 -8.53 2.49
C VAL A 56 -4.33 -7.67 3.25
N ILE A 57 -3.20 -7.40 2.60
CA ILE A 57 -2.15 -6.53 3.08
C ILE A 57 -1.95 -5.41 2.05
N ILE A 58 -1.90 -4.17 2.52
CA ILE A 58 -1.47 -3.04 1.69
C ILE A 58 0.02 -2.81 1.97
N CYS A 59 0.83 -2.83 0.91
CA CYS A 59 2.28 -2.60 1.00
C CYS A 59 2.66 -1.51 0.00
N THR A 60 2.95 -0.33 0.50
CA THR A 60 3.20 0.85 -0.31
C THR A 60 4.52 1.52 0.07
N SER A 61 5.22 2.06 -0.92
CA SER A 61 6.39 2.91 -0.67
C SER A 61 6.00 4.36 -0.34
N ARG A 62 4.71 4.66 -0.32
CA ARG A 62 4.17 5.96 0.08
C ARG A 62 4.41 6.19 1.58
N VAL A 63 4.69 7.44 1.96
CA VAL A 63 4.60 7.87 3.36
C VAL A 63 3.13 8.19 3.62
N MET A 64 2.47 7.35 4.42
CA MET A 64 1.04 7.50 4.70
C MET A 64 0.82 8.48 5.84
N GLY A 65 0.00 9.50 5.59
CA GLY A 65 -0.46 10.44 6.60
C GLY A 65 -1.96 10.34 6.81
N ALA A 66 -2.50 11.21 7.66
CA ALA A 66 -3.93 11.21 7.99
C ALA A 66 -4.82 11.35 6.75
N ASP A 67 -4.40 12.17 5.78
CA ASP A 67 -5.16 12.37 4.54
C ASP A 67 -5.23 11.11 3.68
N ASP A 68 -4.14 10.34 3.65
CA ASP A 68 -4.09 9.06 2.92
C ASP A 68 -5.07 8.04 3.54
N PHE A 69 -5.06 7.91 4.86
CA PHE A 69 -5.97 7.00 5.55
C PHE A 69 -7.42 7.43 5.42
N ARG A 70 -7.69 8.73 5.45
CA ARG A 70 -9.03 9.28 5.21
C ARG A 70 -9.51 8.95 3.80
N TRP A 71 -8.63 9.08 2.80
CA TRP A 71 -8.94 8.75 1.42
C TRP A 71 -9.37 7.27 1.29
N LEU A 72 -8.64 6.36 1.93
CA LEU A 72 -8.98 4.93 1.95
C LEU A 72 -10.36 4.72 2.58
N THR A 73 -10.61 5.33 3.72
CA THR A 73 -11.90 5.24 4.43
C THR A 73 -13.05 5.77 3.57
N ASP A 74 -12.85 6.91 2.92
CA ASP A 74 -13.86 7.52 2.04
C ASP A 74 -14.16 6.64 0.82
N HIS A 75 -13.23 5.79 0.42
CA HIS A 75 -13.40 4.85 -0.69
C HIS A 75 -13.80 3.44 -0.23
N GLY A 76 -14.21 3.28 1.01
CA GLY A 76 -14.78 2.03 1.52
C GLY A 76 -13.78 1.06 2.13
N ILE A 77 -12.54 1.49 2.39
CA ILE A 77 -11.52 0.68 3.06
C ILE A 77 -11.20 1.34 4.41
N ASP A 78 -11.55 0.65 5.49
CA ASP A 78 -11.25 1.12 6.84
C ASP A 78 -10.03 0.38 7.40
N PRO A 79 -8.84 1.05 7.46
CA PRO A 79 -7.65 0.41 8.01
C PRO A 79 -7.78 0.01 9.47
N LEU A 80 -8.70 0.63 10.22
CA LEU A 80 -8.97 0.28 11.61
C LEU A 80 -9.62 -1.10 11.78
N ARG A 81 -10.09 -1.71 10.70
CA ARG A 81 -10.64 -3.07 10.70
C ARG A 81 -9.57 -4.17 10.68
N GLY A 82 -8.32 -3.81 10.97
CA GLY A 82 -7.25 -4.79 11.08
C GLY A 82 -6.55 -5.13 9.77
N ILE A 83 -6.69 -4.30 8.74
CA ILE A 83 -5.96 -4.45 7.48
C ILE A 83 -4.55 -3.90 7.70
N PRO A 84 -3.50 -4.74 7.59
CA PRO A 84 -2.14 -4.25 7.71
C PRO A 84 -1.81 -3.29 6.57
N VAL A 85 -1.29 -2.11 6.93
CA VAL A 85 -0.80 -1.13 5.96
C VAL A 85 0.69 -0.95 6.23
N LEU A 86 1.51 -1.56 5.38
CA LEU A 86 2.96 -1.47 5.43
C LEU A 86 3.37 -0.27 4.58
N CYS A 87 3.78 0.79 5.23
CA CYS A 87 4.10 2.05 4.57
C CYS A 87 5.47 2.57 5.01
N ARG A 88 5.96 3.54 4.27
CA ARG A 88 7.28 4.13 4.48
C ARG A 88 7.26 5.09 5.67
N ASP A 89 8.28 5.00 6.51
CA ASP A 89 8.58 6.06 7.48
C ASP A 89 9.12 7.29 6.73
N SER A 90 8.83 8.48 7.23
CA SER A 90 9.27 9.74 6.60
C SER A 90 10.79 9.88 6.48
N SER A 91 11.54 9.19 7.32
CA SER A 91 13.01 9.18 7.29
C SER A 91 13.59 8.08 6.39
N ASP A 92 12.76 7.18 5.85
CA ASP A 92 13.22 6.05 5.05
C ASP A 92 13.34 6.45 3.59
N HIS A 93 14.56 6.38 3.05
CA HIS A 93 14.90 6.75 1.68
C HIS A 93 15.32 5.56 0.82
N ARG A 94 15.11 4.31 1.29
CA ARG A 94 15.48 3.12 0.53
C ARG A 94 14.68 3.04 -0.77
N HIS A 95 15.28 2.42 -1.80
CA HIS A 95 14.59 2.13 -3.06
C HIS A 95 13.31 1.34 -2.78
N CYS A 96 12.23 1.61 -3.55
CA CYS A 96 10.90 1.08 -3.25
C CYS A 96 10.84 -0.46 -3.24
N GLY A 97 11.49 -1.13 -4.18
CA GLY A 97 11.53 -2.60 -4.20
C GLY A 97 12.22 -3.19 -2.97
N PHE A 98 13.35 -2.63 -2.60
CA PHE A 98 14.09 -3.04 -1.41
C PHE A 98 13.30 -2.76 -0.13
N PHE A 99 12.68 -1.58 -0.07
CA PHE A 99 11.83 -1.19 1.05
C PHE A 99 10.67 -2.16 1.26
N LYS A 100 9.91 -2.45 0.19
CA LYS A 100 8.75 -3.35 0.26
C LYS A 100 9.15 -4.76 0.70
N LEU A 101 10.23 -5.28 0.13
CA LEU A 101 10.73 -6.61 0.49
C LEU A 101 11.10 -6.66 1.98
N SER A 102 11.79 -5.64 2.48
CA SER A 102 12.17 -5.54 3.88
C SER A 102 10.95 -5.50 4.81
N MET A 103 9.94 -4.70 4.44
CA MET A 103 8.72 -4.59 5.23
C MET A 103 7.94 -5.91 5.27
N LEU A 104 7.87 -6.63 4.16
CA LEU A 104 7.20 -7.92 4.10
C LEU A 104 7.94 -8.99 4.91
N HIS A 105 9.28 -8.98 4.89
CA HIS A 105 10.07 -9.87 5.74
C HIS A 105 9.80 -9.61 7.22
N ASP A 106 9.80 -8.36 7.63
CA ASP A 106 9.52 -7.98 9.02
C ASP A 106 8.09 -8.38 9.43
N TYR A 107 7.14 -8.22 8.53
CA TYR A 107 5.76 -8.61 8.77
C TYR A 107 5.63 -10.14 8.93
N ALA A 108 6.22 -10.92 8.05
CA ALA A 108 6.22 -12.38 8.15
C ALA A 108 6.84 -12.84 9.47
N LYS A 109 7.94 -12.22 9.88
CA LYS A 109 8.60 -12.49 11.16
C LYS A 109 7.68 -12.16 12.34
N SER A 110 6.94 -11.07 12.28
CA SER A 110 5.97 -10.69 13.31
C SER A 110 4.85 -11.71 13.48
N LEU A 111 4.51 -12.44 12.40
CA LEU A 111 3.54 -13.53 12.42
C LEU A 111 4.16 -14.86 12.87
N GLY A 112 5.46 -14.91 13.15
CA GLY A 112 6.17 -16.16 13.47
C GLY A 112 6.29 -17.11 12.27
N MET A 113 6.26 -16.58 11.04
CA MET A 113 6.31 -17.39 9.81
C MET A 113 7.68 -17.30 9.15
N ALA A 114 8.19 -18.45 8.71
CA ALA A 114 9.33 -18.50 7.81
C ALA A 114 8.98 -17.86 6.47
N TRP A 115 9.94 -17.17 5.85
CA TRP A 115 9.72 -16.42 4.61
C TRP A 115 9.18 -17.31 3.48
N GLY A 116 9.74 -18.49 3.29
CA GLY A 116 9.28 -19.41 2.24
C GLY A 116 7.83 -19.87 2.44
N ARG A 117 7.41 -20.05 3.69
CA ARG A 117 6.02 -20.40 4.02
C ARG A 117 5.09 -19.22 3.78
N PHE A 118 5.53 -18.01 4.16
CA PHE A 118 4.77 -16.77 3.93
C PHE A 118 4.53 -16.55 2.44
N THR A 119 5.57 -16.63 1.61
CA THR A 119 5.50 -16.35 0.17
C THR A 119 4.69 -17.37 -0.62
N ARG A 120 4.68 -18.63 -0.20
CA ARG A 120 3.93 -19.68 -0.90
C ARG A 120 2.42 -19.44 -0.90
N ASN A 121 1.93 -18.68 0.06
CA ASN A 121 0.49 -18.40 0.22
C ASN A 121 0.18 -16.92 -0.05
N CYS A 122 1.02 -16.24 -0.83
CA CYS A 122 0.83 -14.83 -1.16
C CYS A 122 0.72 -14.64 -2.67
N ILE A 123 -0.16 -13.74 -3.08
CA ILE A 123 -0.19 -13.16 -4.42
C ILE A 123 0.01 -11.66 -4.25
N MET A 124 1.00 -11.12 -4.95
CA MET A 124 1.32 -9.68 -4.89
C MET A 124 0.93 -9.00 -6.18
N PHE A 125 0.23 -7.88 -6.05
CA PHE A 125 -0.15 -6.99 -7.14
C PHE A 125 0.66 -5.70 -7.01
N ASP A 126 1.55 -5.48 -7.97
CA ASP A 126 2.45 -4.32 -8.01
C ASP A 126 2.67 -3.95 -9.47
N ASP A 127 2.86 -2.66 -9.77
CA ASP A 127 3.10 -2.17 -11.12
C ASP A 127 4.59 -2.24 -11.52
N ASN A 128 5.46 -2.64 -10.62
CA ASN A 128 6.90 -2.81 -10.87
C ASN A 128 7.27 -4.24 -11.23
#